data_feb4cb61051c5651ce2a6a5721727cff
#
_entry.id   feb4cb61051c5651ce2a6a5721727cff
#
_cell.length_a   1.000
_cell.length_b   1.000
_cell.length_c   1.000
_cell.angle_alpha   90.00
_cell.angle_beta   90.00
_cell.angle_gamma   90.00
#
_symmetry.space_group_name_H-M   'P 1'
#
loop_
_entity.id
_entity.type
_entity.pdbx_description
1 polymer ?
#
loop_
_entity_poly.entity_id
_entity_poly.type
_entity_poly.pdbx_seq_one_letter_code
_entity_poly.pdbx_strand_id
1 'polypeptide(L)'
;MASSEPWHTARRWAVVAFWLACSVTAVSAQDGRWERVTAAGVQAFEQGDYAEAVRQFQAALPLADVGNLSVSLMNLAAVYYAQGQYTEAAPLYQRALVLQEQVLGPDHPQLVPVLEANAAVHRKMHPVRSLLPWSPGSQMAARARRIREREARALLEDFPWGPPSARQPYGDGTVGE
;
A
#
# COMPACT_ATOMS: atom_id res chain seq x y z
N MET A 1 55.67 21.37 33.30
CA MET A 1 55.32 20.08 32.71
C MET A 1 53.94 19.73 33.21
N ALA A 2 52.93 20.05 32.43
CA ALA A 2 51.51 19.76 32.76
C ALA A 2 51.06 18.61 31.87
N SER A 3 50.86 17.43 32.46
CA SER A 3 50.30 16.25 31.81
C SER A 3 48.80 16.46 31.57
N SER A 4 48.42 16.71 30.31
CA SER A 4 47.04 16.78 29.87
C SER A 4 46.41 15.40 29.92
N GLU A 5 45.54 15.20 30.87
CA GLU A 5 44.78 13.98 31.11
C GLU A 5 43.82 13.64 29.93
N PRO A 6 43.91 12.45 29.32
CA PRO A 6 43.07 12.06 28.17
C PRO A 6 41.63 11.64 28.53
N TRP A 7 41.22 11.75 29.79
CA TRP A 7 39.96 11.23 30.32
C TRP A 7 38.71 12.01 29.87
N HIS A 8 38.86 13.28 29.53
CA HIS A 8 37.71 14.13 29.13
C HIS A 8 37.23 13.85 27.71
N THR A 9 38.10 13.37 26.84
CA THR A 9 37.73 13.03 25.46
C THR A 9 36.98 11.69 25.38
N ALA A 10 37.43 10.68 26.12
CA ALA A 10 36.80 9.36 26.15
C ALA A 10 35.34 9.40 26.67
N ARG A 11 35.06 10.23 27.70
CA ARG A 11 33.70 10.37 28.24
C ARG A 11 32.76 11.05 27.25
N ARG A 12 33.24 12.00 26.46
CA ARG A 12 32.42 12.68 25.42
C ARG A 12 32.07 11.73 24.29
N TRP A 13 32.97 10.88 23.85
CA TRP A 13 32.70 9.88 22.81
C TRP A 13 31.81 8.75 23.32
N ALA A 14 31.88 8.35 24.55
CA ALA A 14 31.00 7.34 25.15
C ALA A 14 29.57 7.84 25.24
N VAL A 15 29.33 9.12 25.53
CA VAL A 15 27.99 9.71 25.55
C VAL A 15 27.41 9.81 24.13
N VAL A 16 28.22 10.22 23.15
CA VAL A 16 27.78 10.28 21.74
C VAL A 16 27.49 8.89 21.19
N ALA A 17 28.33 7.90 21.49
CA ALA A 17 28.09 6.51 21.08
C ALA A 17 26.84 5.91 21.75
N PHE A 18 26.58 6.23 23.03
CA PHE A 18 25.37 5.82 23.72
C PHE A 18 24.11 6.44 23.11
N TRP A 19 24.15 7.74 22.75
CA TRP A 19 23.04 8.42 22.08
C TRP A 19 22.77 7.87 20.67
N LEU A 20 23.83 7.58 19.90
CA LEU A 20 23.71 6.96 18.58
C LEU A 20 23.19 5.52 18.66
N ALA A 21 23.65 4.72 19.60
CA ALA A 21 23.16 3.37 19.82
C ALA A 21 21.69 3.37 20.28
N CYS A 22 21.31 4.29 21.17
CA CYS A 22 19.95 4.43 21.64
C CYS A 22 18.98 4.88 20.52
N SER A 23 19.45 5.73 19.59
CA SER A 23 18.64 6.19 18.44
C SER A 23 18.38 5.08 17.44
N VAL A 24 19.37 4.23 17.14
CA VAL A 24 19.24 3.13 16.18
C VAL A 24 18.34 2.03 16.73
N THR A 25 18.41 1.71 18.02
CA THR A 25 17.52 0.70 18.64
C THR A 25 16.07 1.18 18.78
N ALA A 26 15.84 2.49 18.92
CA ALA A 26 14.50 3.05 18.99
C ALA A 26 13.77 2.99 17.63
N VAL A 27 14.46 3.21 16.51
CA VAL A 27 13.87 3.12 15.16
C VAL A 27 13.45 1.70 14.83
N SER A 28 14.32 0.70 15.05
CA SER A 28 13.98 -0.71 14.81
C SER A 28 12.92 -1.27 15.75
N ALA A 29 12.77 -0.71 16.96
CA ALA A 29 11.72 -1.12 17.89
C ALA A 29 10.34 -0.53 17.51
N GLN A 30 10.30 0.60 16.82
CA GLN A 30 9.04 1.20 16.31
C GLN A 30 8.48 0.41 15.12
N ASP A 31 9.34 -0.03 14.19
CA ASP A 31 8.94 -0.83 13.03
C ASP A 31 8.28 -2.15 13.47
N GLY A 32 8.91 -2.90 14.38
CA GLY A 32 8.32 -4.13 14.91
C GLY A 32 7.08 -3.93 15.80
N ARG A 33 6.82 -2.71 16.27
CA ARG A 33 5.63 -2.41 17.05
C ARG A 33 4.41 -2.20 16.16
N TRP A 34 4.54 -1.48 15.06
CA TRP A 34 3.47 -1.31 14.07
C TRP A 34 3.03 -2.66 13.50
N GLU A 35 3.99 -3.50 13.09
CA GLU A 35 3.72 -4.83 12.55
C GLU A 35 2.92 -5.71 13.53
N ARG A 36 3.31 -5.74 14.80
CA ARG A 36 2.60 -6.53 15.82
C ARG A 36 1.16 -6.07 16.04
N VAL A 37 0.95 -4.75 16.12
CA VAL A 37 -0.38 -4.18 16.32
C VAL A 37 -1.24 -4.42 15.08
N THR A 38 -0.67 -4.26 13.89
CA THR A 38 -1.37 -4.53 12.63
C THR A 38 -1.73 -6.01 12.49
N ALA A 39 -0.82 -6.93 12.82
CA ALA A 39 -1.08 -8.36 12.80
C ALA A 39 -2.20 -8.75 13.80
N ALA A 40 -2.21 -8.18 15.00
CA ALA A 40 -3.30 -8.38 15.95
C ALA A 40 -4.66 -7.87 15.42
N GLY A 41 -4.65 -6.74 14.72
CA GLY A 41 -5.84 -6.20 14.05
C GLY A 41 -6.36 -7.12 12.94
N VAL A 42 -5.47 -7.69 12.11
CA VAL A 42 -5.83 -8.65 11.07
C VAL A 42 -6.42 -9.91 11.69
N GLN A 43 -5.79 -10.45 12.73
CA GLN A 43 -6.30 -11.63 13.43
C GLN A 43 -7.69 -11.39 14.02
N ALA A 44 -7.93 -10.26 14.67
CA ALA A 44 -9.24 -9.88 15.19
C ALA A 44 -10.29 -9.76 14.07
N PHE A 45 -9.92 -9.17 12.94
CA PHE A 45 -10.78 -9.07 11.76
C PHE A 45 -11.18 -10.44 11.21
N GLU A 46 -10.23 -11.38 11.08
CA GLU A 46 -10.47 -12.75 10.62
C GLU A 46 -11.39 -13.54 11.58
N GLN A 47 -11.31 -13.25 12.87
CA GLN A 47 -12.19 -13.81 13.90
C GLN A 47 -13.58 -13.17 13.93
N GLY A 48 -13.79 -12.09 13.16
CA GLY A 48 -15.03 -11.32 13.17
C GLY A 48 -15.17 -10.37 14.35
N ASP A 49 -14.15 -10.23 15.20
CA ASP A 49 -14.11 -9.22 16.25
C ASP A 49 -13.72 -7.86 15.66
N TYR A 50 -14.69 -7.25 14.99
CA TYR A 50 -14.51 -5.95 14.36
C TYR A 50 -14.21 -4.83 15.37
N ALA A 51 -14.70 -4.94 16.60
CA ALA A 51 -14.45 -3.93 17.63
C ALA A 51 -12.97 -3.94 18.04
N GLU A 52 -12.39 -5.12 18.26
CA GLU A 52 -10.96 -5.27 18.53
C GLU A 52 -10.12 -4.87 17.31
N ALA A 53 -10.50 -5.29 16.11
CA ALA A 53 -9.80 -4.91 14.87
C ALA A 53 -9.72 -3.39 14.72
N VAL A 54 -10.80 -2.65 14.95
CA VAL A 54 -10.80 -1.17 14.93
C VAL A 54 -9.82 -0.61 15.96
N ARG A 55 -9.84 -1.11 17.21
CA ARG A 55 -8.91 -0.64 18.25
C ARG A 55 -7.44 -0.84 17.85
N GLN A 56 -7.11 -2.01 17.34
CA GLN A 56 -5.75 -2.33 16.92
C GLN A 56 -5.31 -1.48 15.72
N PHE A 57 -6.13 -1.35 14.67
CA PHE A 57 -5.77 -0.52 13.53
C PHE A 57 -5.70 0.97 13.87
N GLN A 58 -6.54 1.48 14.76
CA GLN A 58 -6.41 2.84 15.28
C GLN A 58 -5.11 3.04 16.07
N ALA A 59 -4.71 2.06 16.87
CA ALA A 59 -3.44 2.08 17.61
C ALA A 59 -2.22 1.98 16.68
N ALA A 60 -2.36 1.37 15.49
CA ALA A 60 -1.31 1.30 14.48
C ALA A 60 -1.05 2.64 13.78
N LEU A 61 -2.05 3.52 13.64
CA LEU A 61 -1.92 4.80 12.91
C LEU A 61 -0.77 5.70 13.41
N PRO A 62 -0.62 5.96 14.72
CA PRO A 62 0.48 6.79 15.22
C PRO A 62 1.85 6.10 15.18
N LEU A 63 1.89 4.80 14.95
CA LEU A 63 3.11 4.00 14.86
C LEU A 63 3.59 3.86 13.41
N ALA A 64 2.73 4.17 12.44
CA ALA A 64 2.99 4.00 11.03
C ALA A 64 3.92 5.10 10.50
N ASP A 65 4.91 4.72 9.71
CA ASP A 65 5.64 5.62 8.83
C ASP A 65 4.80 6.04 7.62
N VAL A 66 5.37 6.83 6.72
CA VAL A 66 4.65 7.33 5.53
C VAL A 66 4.16 6.18 4.63
N GLY A 67 4.93 5.10 4.50
CA GLY A 67 4.55 3.92 3.71
C GLY A 67 3.45 3.10 4.39
N ASN A 68 3.59 2.83 5.67
CA ASN A 68 2.68 2.01 6.45
C ASN A 68 1.36 2.71 6.80
N LEU A 69 1.34 4.06 6.78
CA LEU A 69 0.14 4.82 7.09
C LEU A 69 -1.00 4.52 6.11
N SER A 70 -0.70 4.38 4.82
CA SER A 70 -1.70 4.03 3.81
C SER A 70 -2.28 2.63 4.05
N VAL A 71 -1.44 1.68 4.45
CA VAL A 71 -1.86 0.30 4.79
C VAL A 71 -2.76 0.29 6.02
N SER A 72 -2.38 1.02 7.08
CA SER A 72 -3.19 1.13 8.30
C SER A 72 -4.57 1.74 8.03
N LEU A 73 -4.64 2.79 7.17
CA LEU A 73 -5.89 3.40 6.75
C LEU A 73 -6.76 2.43 5.93
N MET A 74 -6.16 1.66 5.03
CA MET A 74 -6.87 0.65 4.24
C MET A 74 -7.45 -0.45 5.12
N ASN A 75 -6.69 -0.95 6.09
CA ASN A 75 -7.14 -1.97 7.02
C ASN A 75 -8.32 -1.48 7.88
N LEU A 76 -8.21 -0.27 8.43
CA LEU A 76 -9.30 0.34 9.20
C LEU A 76 -10.55 0.55 8.33
N ALA A 77 -10.38 1.01 7.08
CA ALA A 77 -11.47 1.16 6.13
C ALA A 77 -12.14 -0.18 5.78
N ALA A 78 -11.35 -1.27 5.68
CA ALA A 78 -11.87 -2.62 5.42
C ALA A 78 -12.77 -3.12 6.57
N VAL A 79 -12.41 -2.82 7.83
CA VAL A 79 -13.26 -3.16 8.97
C VAL A 79 -14.57 -2.40 8.91
N TYR A 80 -14.56 -1.09 8.68
CA TYR A 80 -15.80 -0.31 8.54
C TYR A 80 -16.64 -0.79 7.36
N TYR A 81 -16.00 -1.14 6.24
CA TYR A 81 -16.71 -1.72 5.09
C TYR A 81 -17.40 -3.05 5.45
N ALA A 82 -16.73 -3.94 6.19
CA ALA A 82 -17.28 -5.22 6.63
C ALA A 82 -18.48 -5.03 7.59
N GLN A 83 -18.45 -3.98 8.41
CA GLN A 83 -19.56 -3.59 9.30
C GLN A 83 -20.72 -2.89 8.55
N GLY A 84 -20.58 -2.63 7.23
CA GLY A 84 -21.55 -1.88 6.46
C GLY A 84 -21.51 -0.36 6.68
N GLN A 85 -20.51 0.14 7.40
CA GLN A 85 -20.28 1.56 7.69
C GLN A 85 -19.52 2.21 6.52
N TYR A 86 -20.21 2.34 5.37
CA TYR A 86 -19.58 2.80 4.14
C TYR A 86 -19.21 4.29 4.16
N THR A 87 -19.94 5.09 4.93
CA THR A 87 -19.68 6.53 5.12
C THR A 87 -18.36 6.79 5.86
N GLU A 88 -18.00 5.91 6.77
CA GLU A 88 -16.75 5.94 7.53
C GLU A 88 -15.58 5.35 6.71
N ALA A 89 -15.86 4.30 5.94
CA ALA A 89 -14.85 3.64 5.11
C ALA A 89 -14.37 4.52 3.95
N ALA A 90 -15.27 5.26 3.28
CA ALA A 90 -14.97 6.03 2.08
C ALA A 90 -13.82 7.03 2.25
N PRO A 91 -13.83 7.93 3.26
CA PRO A 91 -12.76 8.90 3.45
C PRO A 91 -11.41 8.26 3.79
N LEU A 92 -11.40 7.10 4.46
CA LEU A 92 -10.17 6.39 4.79
C LEU A 92 -9.52 5.78 3.55
N TYR A 93 -10.29 5.12 2.67
CA TYR A 93 -9.77 4.63 1.39
C TYR A 93 -9.31 5.77 0.48
N GLN A 94 -10.04 6.88 0.46
CA GLN A 94 -9.62 8.04 -0.33
C GLN A 94 -8.30 8.62 0.17
N ARG A 95 -8.13 8.74 1.49
CA ARG A 95 -6.87 9.21 2.08
C ARG A 95 -5.72 8.25 1.81
N ALA A 96 -5.96 6.94 1.92
CA ALA A 96 -4.97 5.92 1.59
C ALA A 96 -4.54 6.01 0.12
N LEU A 97 -5.48 6.20 -0.80
CA LEU A 97 -5.20 6.37 -2.23
C LEU A 97 -4.30 7.58 -2.48
N VAL A 98 -4.62 8.74 -1.90
CA VAL A 98 -3.82 9.96 -2.06
C VAL A 98 -2.38 9.75 -1.57
N LEU A 99 -2.20 9.10 -0.41
CA LEU A 99 -0.87 8.79 0.12
C LEU A 99 -0.08 7.85 -0.80
N GLN A 100 -0.71 6.81 -1.31
CA GLN A 100 -0.06 5.88 -2.24
C GLN A 100 0.28 6.55 -3.57
N GLU A 101 -0.59 7.40 -4.10
CA GLU A 101 -0.32 8.17 -5.34
C GLU A 101 0.87 9.11 -5.19
N GLN A 102 1.03 9.74 -4.02
CA GLN A 102 2.18 10.61 -3.74
C GLN A 102 3.52 9.86 -3.75
N VAL A 103 3.52 8.60 -3.31
CA VAL A 103 4.74 7.78 -3.22
C VAL A 103 5.03 7.04 -4.52
N LEU A 104 4.01 6.46 -5.14
CA LEU A 104 4.14 5.52 -6.26
C LEU A 104 3.88 6.17 -7.62
N GLY A 105 3.21 7.32 -7.64
CA GLY A 105 2.68 7.92 -8.85
C GLY A 105 1.29 7.40 -9.24
N PRO A 106 0.59 8.14 -10.13
CA PRO A 106 -0.85 7.96 -10.37
C PRO A 106 -1.23 6.67 -11.11
N ASP A 107 -0.31 6.03 -11.80
CA ASP A 107 -0.60 4.86 -12.66
C ASP A 107 0.10 3.58 -12.17
N HIS A 108 0.59 3.57 -10.95
CA HIS A 108 1.33 2.42 -10.41
C HIS A 108 0.40 1.22 -10.14
N PRO A 109 0.80 -0.02 -10.47
CA PRO A 109 -0.02 -1.23 -10.28
C PRO A 109 -0.49 -1.45 -8.85
N GLN A 110 0.30 -1.09 -7.86
CA GLN A 110 -0.07 -1.22 -6.45
C GLN A 110 -1.25 -0.34 -6.02
N LEU A 111 -1.70 0.61 -6.85
CA LEU A 111 -2.91 1.39 -6.59
C LEU A 111 -4.20 0.63 -6.88
N VAL A 112 -4.13 -0.48 -7.63
CA VAL A 112 -5.31 -1.25 -8.04
C VAL A 112 -6.16 -1.69 -6.85
N PRO A 113 -5.63 -2.29 -5.76
CA PRO A 113 -6.43 -2.72 -4.62
C PRO A 113 -7.19 -1.56 -3.94
N VAL A 114 -6.55 -0.42 -3.72
CA VAL A 114 -7.20 0.73 -3.06
C VAL A 114 -8.23 1.39 -3.97
N LEU A 115 -8.00 1.45 -5.28
CA LEU A 115 -8.97 1.95 -6.26
C LEU A 115 -10.21 1.08 -6.30
N GLU A 116 -10.06 -0.25 -6.29
CA GLU A 116 -11.18 -1.19 -6.28
C GLU A 116 -11.98 -1.16 -4.98
N ALA A 117 -11.28 -1.11 -3.84
CA ALA A 117 -11.92 -0.98 -2.55
C ALA A 117 -12.75 0.31 -2.46
N ASN A 118 -12.18 1.44 -2.91
CA ASN A 118 -12.87 2.72 -2.95
C ASN A 118 -14.08 2.69 -3.91
N ALA A 119 -13.93 2.10 -5.10
CA ALA A 119 -15.03 1.89 -6.04
C ALA A 119 -16.15 1.02 -5.44
N ALA A 120 -15.79 -0.03 -4.68
CA ALA A 120 -16.75 -0.90 -4.02
C ALA A 120 -17.55 -0.16 -2.94
N VAL A 121 -16.90 0.69 -2.14
CA VAL A 121 -17.57 1.54 -1.15
C VAL A 121 -18.59 2.46 -1.83
N HIS A 122 -18.17 3.20 -2.87
CA HIS A 122 -19.06 4.09 -3.60
C HIS A 122 -20.26 3.37 -4.21
N ARG A 123 -20.07 2.14 -4.70
CA ARG A 123 -21.15 1.30 -5.22
C ARG A 123 -22.16 0.91 -4.13
N LYS A 124 -21.67 0.63 -2.91
CA LYS A 124 -22.54 0.31 -1.77
C LYS A 124 -23.30 1.53 -1.24
N MET A 125 -22.64 2.70 -1.21
CA MET A 125 -23.27 3.95 -0.78
C MET A 125 -24.34 4.45 -1.75
N HIS A 126 -24.09 4.30 -3.06
CA HIS A 126 -24.94 4.87 -4.11
C HIS A 126 -25.20 3.86 -5.23
N PRO A 127 -25.98 2.79 -4.98
CA PRO A 127 -26.13 1.67 -5.93
C PRO A 127 -26.65 2.11 -7.30
N VAL A 128 -27.64 2.97 -7.35
CA VAL A 128 -28.21 3.47 -8.61
C VAL A 128 -27.26 4.42 -9.32
N ARG A 129 -26.66 5.37 -8.59
CA ARG A 129 -25.74 6.36 -9.15
C ARG A 129 -24.44 5.72 -9.64
N SER A 130 -24.02 4.61 -9.04
CA SER A 130 -22.79 3.90 -9.43
C SER A 130 -22.88 3.23 -10.80
N LEU A 131 -24.09 3.08 -11.37
CA LEU A 131 -24.29 2.60 -12.74
C LEU A 131 -23.92 3.64 -13.79
N LEU A 132 -23.81 4.92 -13.39
CA LEU A 132 -23.45 5.99 -14.31
C LEU A 132 -21.92 6.00 -14.56
N PRO A 133 -21.47 6.09 -15.83
CA PRO A 133 -20.04 6.02 -16.16
C PRO A 133 -19.22 7.17 -15.58
N TRP A 134 -19.84 8.29 -15.25
CA TRP A 134 -19.18 9.45 -14.64
C TRP A 134 -19.23 9.45 -13.11
N SER A 135 -19.77 8.41 -12.46
CA SER A 135 -19.74 8.32 -11.00
C SER A 135 -18.32 8.11 -10.48
N PRO A 136 -17.98 8.63 -9.29
CA PRO A 136 -16.63 8.44 -8.72
C PRO A 136 -16.22 6.96 -8.65
N GLY A 137 -17.15 6.09 -8.24
CA GLY A 137 -16.89 4.65 -8.16
C GLY A 137 -16.60 4.00 -9.53
N SER A 138 -17.35 4.37 -10.58
CA SER A 138 -17.10 3.84 -11.93
C SER A 138 -15.80 4.36 -12.53
N GLN A 139 -15.43 5.61 -12.27
CA GLN A 139 -14.15 6.17 -12.71
C GLN A 139 -12.94 5.49 -12.05
N MET A 140 -13.01 5.21 -10.74
CA MET A 140 -11.98 4.47 -10.02
C MET A 140 -11.85 3.04 -10.53
N ALA A 141 -12.96 2.34 -10.73
CA ALA A 141 -12.97 1.00 -11.30
C ALA A 141 -12.39 0.96 -12.73
N ALA A 142 -12.74 1.94 -13.57
CA ALA A 142 -12.20 2.07 -14.91
C ALA A 142 -10.69 2.36 -14.89
N ARG A 143 -10.22 3.19 -13.94
CA ARG A 143 -8.78 3.46 -13.77
C ARG A 143 -8.03 2.21 -13.32
N ALA A 144 -8.53 1.46 -12.35
CA ALA A 144 -7.95 0.20 -11.92
C ALA A 144 -7.83 -0.80 -13.07
N ARG A 145 -8.87 -0.90 -13.92
CA ARG A 145 -8.85 -1.76 -15.10
C ARG A 145 -7.77 -1.33 -16.10
N ARG A 146 -7.66 -0.04 -16.42
CA ARG A 146 -6.60 0.46 -17.33
C ARG A 146 -5.20 0.16 -16.83
N ILE A 147 -4.95 0.28 -15.53
CA ILE A 147 -3.65 -0.04 -14.93
C ILE A 147 -3.34 -1.53 -15.12
N ARG A 148 -4.28 -2.44 -14.82
CA ARG A 148 -4.11 -3.88 -15.03
C ARG A 148 -3.89 -4.26 -16.49
N GLU A 149 -4.65 -3.66 -17.41
CA GLU A 149 -4.51 -3.93 -18.84
C GLU A 149 -3.14 -3.49 -19.36
N ARG A 150 -2.62 -2.36 -18.85
CA ARG A 150 -1.27 -1.88 -19.18
C ARG A 150 -0.20 -2.82 -18.64
N GLU A 151 -0.32 -3.26 -17.40
CA GLU A 151 0.59 -4.22 -16.77
C GLU A 151 0.57 -5.57 -17.51
N ALA A 152 -0.61 -6.10 -17.80
CA ALA A 152 -0.76 -7.34 -18.55
C ALA A 152 -0.13 -7.24 -19.96
N ARG A 153 -0.28 -6.09 -20.63
CA ARG A 153 0.35 -5.86 -21.94
C ARG A 153 1.86 -5.80 -21.84
N ALA A 154 2.41 -5.08 -20.85
CA ALA A 154 3.86 -5.01 -20.63
C ALA A 154 4.47 -6.41 -20.40
N LEU A 155 3.81 -7.25 -19.58
CA LEU A 155 4.25 -8.62 -19.36
C LEU A 155 4.23 -9.49 -20.64
N LEU A 156 3.29 -9.22 -21.57
CA LEU A 156 3.23 -9.93 -22.85
C LEU A 156 4.30 -9.45 -23.85
N GLU A 157 4.67 -8.17 -23.79
CA GLU A 157 5.72 -7.59 -24.62
C GLU A 157 7.12 -8.09 -24.21
N ASP A 158 7.34 -8.28 -22.91
CA ASP A 158 8.59 -8.83 -22.34
C ASP A 158 8.73 -10.35 -22.53
N PHE A 159 7.71 -11.03 -23.05
CA PHE A 159 7.76 -12.49 -23.22
C PHE A 159 8.59 -12.87 -24.45
N PRO A 160 9.62 -13.74 -24.30
CA PRO A 160 10.58 -14.02 -25.39
C PRO A 160 9.95 -14.64 -26.65
N TRP A 161 8.69 -15.05 -26.61
CA TRP A 161 7.95 -15.62 -27.74
C TRP A 161 6.98 -14.63 -28.40
N GLY A 162 6.85 -13.40 -27.93
CA GLY A 162 5.94 -12.37 -28.43
C GLY A 162 4.46 -12.76 -28.37
N PRO A 163 3.53 -11.80 -28.54
CA PRO A 163 2.12 -12.11 -28.66
C PRO A 163 1.86 -12.94 -29.92
N PRO A 164 0.87 -13.85 -29.92
CA PRO A 164 0.57 -14.71 -31.09
C PRO A 164 0.26 -13.95 -32.38
N SER A 165 -0.11 -12.67 -32.29
CA SER A 165 -0.30 -11.75 -33.43
C SER A 165 1.01 -11.32 -34.12
N ALA A 166 2.17 -11.47 -33.48
CA ALA A 166 3.48 -11.15 -34.05
C ALA A 166 4.11 -12.31 -34.83
N ARG A 167 3.48 -13.49 -34.86
CA ARG A 167 3.90 -14.59 -35.72
C ARG A 167 3.56 -14.20 -37.16
N GLN A 168 4.55 -13.71 -37.87
CA GLN A 168 4.43 -13.68 -39.34
C GLN A 168 4.07 -15.10 -39.79
N PRO A 169 3.08 -15.28 -40.69
CA PRO A 169 2.83 -16.58 -41.28
C PRO A 169 4.17 -17.01 -41.92
N TYR A 170 4.58 -18.22 -41.60
CA TYR A 170 5.74 -18.89 -42.20
C TYR A 170 5.79 -18.54 -43.67
N GLY A 171 6.89 -17.91 -44.09
CA GLY A 171 7.09 -17.59 -45.47
C GLY A 171 6.86 -18.87 -46.28
N ASP A 172 5.89 -18.81 -47.16
CA ASP A 172 5.62 -19.83 -48.15
C ASP A 172 6.94 -20.07 -48.91
N GLY A 173 7.46 -21.26 -48.64
CA GLY A 173 8.63 -21.73 -49.36
C GLY A 173 8.31 -21.78 -50.84
N THR A 174 8.74 -20.74 -51.59
CA THR A 174 8.94 -20.86 -53.03
C THR A 174 10.07 -21.84 -53.21
N VAL A 175 9.70 -23.10 -53.41
CA VAL A 175 10.56 -24.10 -54.00
C VAL A 175 10.72 -23.65 -55.46
N GLY A 176 11.87 -23.06 -55.76
CA GLY A 176 12.26 -22.78 -57.14
C GLY A 176 12.50 -24.08 -57.86
N GLU A 177 11.92 -24.18 -59.05
CA GLU A 177 12.25 -25.15 -60.09
C GLU A 177 13.70 -24.97 -60.57
#